data_7ee2c865f39ba1a7409fbd1699b7476f
#
_entry.id   7ee2c865f39ba1a7409fbd1699b7476f
#
_cell.length_a   1.000
_cell.length_b   1.000
_cell.length_c   1.000
_cell.angle_alpha   90.00
_cell.angle_beta   90.00
_cell.angle_gamma   90.00
#
_symmetry.space_group_name_H-M   'P 1'
#
loop_
_entity.id
_entity.type
_entity.pdbx_description
1 polymer ?
#
loop_
_entity_poly.entity_id
_entity_poly.type
_entity_poly.pdbx_seq_one_letter_code
_entity_poly.pdbx_strand_id
1 'polypeptide(L)'
;LISLGGAGTDEVLTRVGADIAAAVEAVERFWGTDWEREIIVVATDSDARFVEHARLDPRRPWTDIAAVAVADEVDVTRRTASGQRIVLAPGAVEMTDSALRIVLAHELFHLAARADTALDAPRWMTEGVADFVARPPTGVPAGTSAVLPSDAALEAVGPDRSAAYDRAWWFARFVADSYGTEALRRLYVATCGPDHSDLTSAVGQVLGIDTSGLHTRWARWLSQEQRSG
;
A
#
# COMPACT_ATOMS: atom_id res chain seq x y z
N LEU A 1 -12.09 -13.52 -11.14
CA LEU A 1 -11.35 -12.75 -12.13
C LEU A 1 -12.30 -12.33 -13.24
N ILE A 2 -12.30 -11.06 -13.65
CA ILE A 2 -13.21 -10.49 -14.64
C ILE A 2 -12.40 -9.78 -15.72
N SER A 3 -12.51 -10.25 -16.95
CA SER A 3 -11.94 -9.58 -18.13
C SER A 3 -13.00 -8.66 -18.75
N LEU A 4 -12.65 -7.41 -18.99
CA LEU A 4 -13.51 -6.44 -19.68
C LEU A 4 -13.20 -6.34 -21.19
N GLY A 5 -12.49 -7.31 -21.75
CA GLY A 5 -12.20 -7.43 -23.17
C GLY A 5 -10.75 -7.12 -23.53
N GLY A 6 -10.37 -7.54 -24.76
CA GLY A 6 -9.00 -7.46 -25.25
C GLY A 6 -8.17 -8.71 -24.91
N ALA A 7 -7.31 -9.16 -25.84
CA ALA A 7 -6.51 -10.38 -25.67
C ALA A 7 -5.55 -10.31 -24.48
N GLY A 8 -5.01 -9.13 -24.16
CA GLY A 8 -4.08 -8.94 -23.05
C GLY A 8 -4.73 -9.06 -21.67
N THR A 9 -6.03 -8.78 -21.52
CA THR A 9 -6.71 -8.85 -20.21
C THR A 9 -6.82 -10.29 -19.72
N ASP A 10 -7.05 -11.26 -20.59
CA ASP A 10 -7.11 -12.68 -20.21
C ASP A 10 -5.73 -13.21 -19.81
N GLU A 11 -4.67 -12.74 -20.49
CA GLU A 11 -3.30 -13.10 -20.18
C GLU A 11 -2.89 -12.56 -18.79
N VAL A 12 -3.10 -11.27 -18.52
CA VAL A 12 -2.75 -10.69 -17.22
C VAL A 12 -3.55 -11.33 -16.09
N LEU A 13 -4.82 -11.67 -16.29
CA LEU A 13 -5.63 -12.37 -15.29
C LEU A 13 -5.15 -13.81 -15.06
N THR A 14 -4.62 -14.49 -16.07
CA THR A 14 -3.99 -15.81 -15.89
C THR A 14 -2.77 -15.70 -14.98
N ARG A 15 -1.92 -14.69 -15.17
CA ARG A 15 -0.75 -14.42 -14.32
C ARG A 15 -1.18 -14.04 -12.89
N VAL A 16 -2.19 -13.19 -12.74
CA VAL A 16 -2.79 -12.87 -11.42
C VAL A 16 -3.29 -14.14 -10.72
N GLY A 17 -4.01 -15.00 -11.44
CA GLY A 17 -4.52 -16.26 -10.89
C GLY A 17 -3.43 -17.19 -10.39
N ALA A 18 -2.26 -17.20 -11.04
CA ALA A 18 -1.10 -17.97 -10.60
C ALA A 18 -0.47 -17.44 -9.29
N ASP A 19 -0.53 -16.11 -9.07
CA ASP A 19 0.17 -15.44 -7.98
C ASP A 19 -0.74 -15.07 -6.78
N ILE A 20 -2.07 -15.18 -6.93
CA ILE A 20 -3.04 -14.72 -5.91
C ILE A 20 -2.84 -15.39 -4.54
N ALA A 21 -2.55 -16.68 -4.51
CA ALA A 21 -2.36 -17.41 -3.26
C ALA A 21 -1.14 -16.89 -2.48
N ALA A 22 -0.03 -16.63 -3.17
CA ALA A 22 1.17 -16.05 -2.55
C ALA A 22 0.94 -14.62 -2.04
N ALA A 23 0.14 -13.82 -2.75
CA ALA A 23 -0.25 -12.49 -2.31
C ALA A 23 -1.13 -12.55 -1.05
N VAL A 24 -2.10 -13.47 -0.99
CA VAL A 24 -2.92 -13.71 0.21
C VAL A 24 -2.03 -14.09 1.39
N GLU A 25 -1.10 -15.03 1.22
CA GLU A 25 -0.18 -15.43 2.29
C GLU A 25 0.68 -14.26 2.81
N ALA A 26 1.15 -13.38 1.92
CA ALA A 26 1.92 -12.20 2.30
C ALA A 26 1.08 -11.24 3.16
N VAL A 27 -0.16 -10.97 2.75
CA VAL A 27 -1.10 -10.13 3.50
C VAL A 27 -1.45 -10.77 4.84
N GLU A 28 -1.80 -12.05 4.88
CA GLU A 28 -2.17 -12.75 6.12
C GLU A 28 -1.03 -12.82 7.13
N ARG A 29 0.20 -12.95 6.67
CA ARG A 29 1.39 -12.96 7.54
C ARG A 29 1.55 -11.64 8.30
N PHE A 30 1.15 -10.54 7.70
CA PHE A 30 1.22 -9.21 8.31
C PHE A 30 -0.09 -8.80 9.01
N TRP A 31 -1.21 -8.89 8.30
CA TRP A 31 -2.50 -8.36 8.76
C TRP A 31 -3.29 -9.36 9.60
N GLY A 32 -3.11 -10.65 9.36
CA GLY A 32 -3.90 -11.72 9.93
C GLY A 32 -4.99 -12.21 9.00
N THR A 33 -5.90 -13.02 9.53
CA THR A 33 -6.89 -13.75 8.72
C THR A 33 -8.32 -13.24 8.87
N ASP A 34 -8.53 -12.20 9.68
CA ASP A 34 -9.84 -11.63 9.98
C ASP A 34 -10.20 -10.51 8.98
N TRP A 35 -10.41 -10.91 7.72
CA TRP A 35 -10.89 -10.05 6.62
C TRP A 35 -11.66 -10.87 5.59
N GLU A 36 -12.51 -10.19 4.80
CA GLU A 36 -13.30 -10.83 3.75
C GLU A 36 -12.40 -11.27 2.58
N ARG A 37 -12.40 -12.56 2.28
CA ARG A 37 -11.54 -13.18 1.25
C ARG A 37 -12.22 -13.38 -0.10
N GLU A 38 -13.32 -12.72 -0.35
CA GLU A 38 -13.87 -12.63 -1.70
C GLU A 38 -13.05 -11.61 -2.50
N ILE A 39 -12.12 -12.11 -3.30
CA ILE A 39 -11.19 -11.27 -4.06
C ILE A 39 -11.66 -11.18 -5.50
N ILE A 40 -12.15 -10.00 -5.89
CA ILE A 40 -12.53 -9.69 -7.27
C ILE A 40 -11.39 -8.90 -7.91
N VAL A 41 -10.85 -9.40 -9.02
CA VAL A 41 -9.87 -8.68 -9.84
C VAL A 41 -10.47 -8.45 -11.22
N VAL A 42 -10.48 -7.20 -11.65
CA VAL A 42 -11.02 -6.75 -12.94
C VAL A 42 -9.86 -6.24 -13.79
N ALA A 43 -9.64 -6.81 -14.96
CA ALA A 43 -8.67 -6.29 -15.93
C ALA A 43 -9.37 -5.46 -17.01
N THR A 44 -8.83 -4.27 -17.29
CA THR A 44 -9.39 -3.33 -18.26
C THR A 44 -8.48 -3.21 -19.48
N ASP A 45 -9.06 -2.97 -20.64
CA ASP A 45 -8.36 -2.81 -21.93
C ASP A 45 -8.19 -1.34 -22.35
N SER A 46 -8.75 -0.41 -21.59
CA SER A 46 -8.69 1.03 -21.87
C SER A 46 -8.74 1.89 -20.63
N ASP A 47 -8.11 3.07 -20.69
CA ASP A 47 -8.13 4.05 -19.61
C ASP A 47 -9.55 4.47 -19.22
N ALA A 48 -10.46 4.57 -20.19
CA ALA A 48 -11.85 4.92 -19.91
C ALA A 48 -12.54 3.89 -19.04
N ARG A 49 -12.36 2.58 -19.32
CA ARG A 49 -12.89 1.49 -18.49
C ARG A 49 -12.19 1.42 -17.15
N PHE A 50 -10.88 1.65 -17.12
CA PHE A 50 -10.14 1.71 -15.84
C PHE A 50 -10.71 2.79 -14.93
N VAL A 51 -10.84 4.02 -15.42
CA VAL A 51 -11.40 5.16 -14.68
C VAL A 51 -12.82 4.88 -14.19
N GLU A 52 -13.68 4.31 -15.05
CA GLU A 52 -15.06 3.95 -14.72
C GLU A 52 -15.13 2.89 -13.60
N HIS A 53 -14.46 1.74 -13.77
CA HIS A 53 -14.53 0.63 -12.83
C HIS A 53 -13.78 0.89 -11.52
N ALA A 54 -12.74 1.70 -11.57
CA ALA A 54 -11.97 2.17 -10.42
C ALA A 54 -12.59 3.41 -9.74
N ARG A 55 -13.69 3.97 -10.29
CA ARG A 55 -14.38 5.17 -9.77
C ARG A 55 -13.46 6.37 -9.58
N LEU A 56 -12.53 6.54 -10.49
CA LEU A 56 -11.56 7.63 -10.47
C LEU A 56 -12.12 8.90 -11.11
N ASP A 57 -11.58 10.05 -10.76
CA ASP A 57 -11.95 11.33 -11.40
C ASP A 57 -11.45 11.35 -12.86
N PRO A 58 -12.35 11.37 -13.86
CA PRO A 58 -11.95 11.32 -15.27
C PRO A 58 -11.22 12.58 -15.77
N ARG A 59 -11.17 13.63 -14.96
CA ARG A 59 -10.44 14.88 -15.28
C ARG A 59 -8.97 14.81 -14.92
N ARG A 60 -8.54 13.79 -14.17
CA ARG A 60 -7.14 13.59 -13.77
C ARG A 60 -6.47 12.55 -14.66
N PRO A 61 -5.17 12.70 -14.99
CA PRO A 61 -4.42 11.65 -15.64
C PRO A 61 -4.12 10.52 -14.62
N TRP A 62 -4.30 9.27 -15.06
CA TRP A 62 -4.07 8.07 -14.25
C TRP A 62 -3.07 7.11 -14.88
N THR A 63 -2.24 7.62 -15.80
CA THR A 63 -1.29 6.83 -16.61
C THR A 63 -0.19 6.14 -15.80
N ASP A 64 0.10 6.66 -14.60
CA ASP A 64 1.17 6.12 -13.73
C ASP A 64 0.65 5.09 -12.72
N ILE A 65 -0.64 4.71 -12.81
CA ILE A 65 -1.26 3.77 -11.88
C ILE A 65 -1.49 2.42 -12.59
N ALA A 66 -0.92 1.36 -12.04
CA ALA A 66 -1.04 0.01 -12.59
C ALA A 66 -2.31 -0.72 -12.13
N ALA A 67 -2.76 -0.44 -10.90
CA ALA A 67 -3.98 -0.99 -10.32
C ALA A 67 -4.48 -0.10 -9.19
N VAL A 68 -5.71 -0.34 -8.75
CA VAL A 68 -6.28 0.29 -7.56
C VAL A 68 -7.31 -0.63 -6.89
N ALA A 69 -7.24 -0.71 -5.57
CA ALA A 69 -8.25 -1.36 -4.75
C ALA A 69 -9.37 -0.37 -4.41
N VAL A 70 -10.61 -0.72 -4.76
CA VAL A 70 -11.78 0.10 -4.50
C VAL A 70 -12.89 -0.70 -3.81
N ALA A 71 -13.80 0.01 -3.15
CA ALA A 71 -15.02 -0.53 -2.58
C ALA A 71 -16.21 0.35 -2.97
N ASP A 72 -17.41 -0.23 -3.01
CA ASP A 72 -18.63 0.51 -3.28
C ASP A 72 -19.13 1.26 -2.03
N GLU A 73 -19.03 0.61 -0.87
CA GLU A 73 -19.33 1.16 0.43
C GLU A 73 -18.29 0.71 1.46
N VAL A 74 -17.97 1.60 2.41
CA VAL A 74 -17.11 1.30 3.57
C VAL A 74 -17.78 1.86 4.82
N ASP A 75 -18.06 1.00 5.79
CA ASP A 75 -18.52 1.36 7.12
C ASP A 75 -17.49 0.89 8.14
N VAL A 76 -16.57 1.76 8.49
CA VAL A 76 -15.49 1.46 9.44
C VAL A 76 -16.01 1.22 10.86
N THR A 77 -17.19 1.78 11.22
CA THR A 77 -17.79 1.57 12.53
C THR A 77 -18.31 0.14 12.68
N ARG A 78 -18.86 -0.40 11.60
CA ARG A 78 -19.35 -1.79 11.54
C ARG A 78 -18.26 -2.77 11.07
N ARG A 79 -17.10 -2.28 10.69
CA ARG A 79 -16.01 -3.04 10.08
C ARG A 79 -16.50 -3.83 8.86
N THR A 80 -17.18 -3.16 7.94
CA THR A 80 -17.67 -3.75 6.70
C THR A 80 -17.25 -2.95 5.49
N ALA A 81 -16.94 -3.65 4.40
CA ALA A 81 -16.72 -3.05 3.09
C ALA A 81 -17.40 -3.93 2.04
N SER A 82 -18.20 -3.33 1.15
CA SER A 82 -18.92 -4.06 0.11
C SER A 82 -18.50 -3.65 -1.29
N GLY A 83 -18.65 -4.57 -2.26
CA GLY A 83 -18.27 -4.34 -3.65
C GLY A 83 -16.77 -4.11 -3.84
N GLN A 84 -15.95 -4.71 -2.95
CA GLN A 84 -14.51 -4.62 -3.02
C GLN A 84 -13.95 -5.28 -4.28
N ARG A 85 -13.02 -4.62 -4.94
CA ARG A 85 -12.33 -5.16 -6.12
C ARG A 85 -10.99 -4.47 -6.35
N ILE A 86 -10.07 -5.19 -6.97
CA ILE A 86 -8.84 -4.65 -7.55
C ILE A 86 -9.11 -4.42 -9.03
N VAL A 87 -8.88 -3.21 -9.53
CA VAL A 87 -9.02 -2.88 -10.95
C VAL A 87 -7.63 -2.66 -11.52
N LEU A 88 -7.26 -3.46 -12.52
CA LEU A 88 -5.99 -3.36 -13.23
C LEU A 88 -6.14 -2.36 -14.39
N ALA A 89 -5.21 -1.43 -14.51
CA ALA A 89 -5.10 -0.52 -15.65
C ALA A 89 -4.61 -1.28 -16.91
N PRO A 90 -4.85 -0.75 -18.11
CA PRO A 90 -4.42 -1.39 -19.36
C PRO A 90 -2.91 -1.70 -19.41
N GLY A 91 -2.08 -0.82 -18.85
CA GLY A 91 -0.63 -1.00 -18.79
C GLY A 91 -0.14 -2.18 -17.93
N ALA A 92 -1.02 -2.77 -17.10
CA ALA A 92 -0.66 -3.94 -16.30
C ALA A 92 -0.28 -5.17 -17.15
N VAL A 93 -0.75 -5.25 -18.38
CA VAL A 93 -0.42 -6.32 -19.35
C VAL A 93 1.09 -6.34 -19.65
N GLU A 94 1.74 -5.18 -19.72
CA GLU A 94 3.15 -5.03 -20.05
C GLU A 94 4.09 -5.19 -18.85
N MET A 95 3.55 -5.33 -17.65
CA MET A 95 4.36 -5.49 -16.45
C MET A 95 5.09 -6.84 -16.42
N THR A 96 6.29 -6.84 -15.85
CA THR A 96 6.97 -8.11 -15.52
C THR A 96 6.19 -8.87 -14.44
N ASP A 97 6.37 -10.20 -14.35
CA ASP A 97 5.71 -11.00 -13.31
C ASP A 97 6.06 -10.54 -11.90
N SER A 98 7.31 -10.13 -11.66
CA SER A 98 7.72 -9.60 -10.36
C SER A 98 7.02 -8.30 -10.02
N ALA A 99 6.87 -7.37 -10.97
CA ALA A 99 6.16 -6.12 -10.76
C ALA A 99 4.65 -6.35 -10.53
N LEU A 100 4.04 -7.25 -11.31
CA LEU A 100 2.62 -7.60 -11.15
C LEU A 100 2.35 -8.23 -9.78
N ARG A 101 3.24 -9.11 -9.28
CA ARG A 101 3.14 -9.69 -7.92
C ARG A 101 3.19 -8.62 -6.83
N ILE A 102 4.07 -7.64 -6.96
CA ILE A 102 4.16 -6.51 -6.02
C ILE A 102 2.84 -5.73 -6.04
N VAL A 103 2.37 -5.33 -7.21
CA VAL A 103 1.10 -4.59 -7.34
C VAL A 103 -0.07 -5.39 -6.75
N LEU A 104 -0.16 -6.68 -7.07
CA LEU A 104 -1.24 -7.53 -6.55
C LEU A 104 -1.23 -7.62 -5.02
N ALA A 105 -0.08 -7.84 -4.40
CA ALA A 105 0.04 -7.91 -2.94
C ALA A 105 -0.23 -6.56 -2.27
N HIS A 106 0.20 -5.45 -2.89
CA HIS A 106 -0.07 -4.08 -2.44
C HIS A 106 -1.59 -3.79 -2.42
N GLU A 107 -2.27 -4.02 -3.53
CA GLU A 107 -3.71 -3.77 -3.63
C GLU A 107 -4.52 -4.72 -2.74
N LEU A 108 -4.06 -5.96 -2.60
CA LEU A 108 -4.69 -6.93 -1.74
C LEU A 108 -4.58 -6.55 -0.25
N PHE A 109 -3.46 -5.92 0.17
CA PHE A 109 -3.36 -5.35 1.51
C PHE A 109 -4.42 -4.27 1.74
N HIS A 110 -4.64 -3.38 0.77
CA HIS A 110 -5.69 -2.37 0.86
C HIS A 110 -7.09 -3.00 0.96
N LEU A 111 -7.37 -4.09 0.25
CA LEU A 111 -8.63 -4.82 0.43
C LEU A 111 -8.76 -5.36 1.86
N ALA A 112 -7.74 -6.06 2.35
CA ALA A 112 -7.76 -6.70 3.66
C ALA A 112 -7.91 -5.70 4.81
N ALA A 113 -7.24 -4.54 4.71
CA ALA A 113 -7.28 -3.51 5.73
C ALA A 113 -8.49 -2.55 5.61
N ARG A 114 -9.25 -2.60 4.51
CA ARG A 114 -10.28 -1.61 4.16
C ARG A 114 -11.29 -1.33 5.27
N ALA A 115 -11.83 -2.38 5.85
CA ALA A 115 -12.88 -2.27 6.88
C ALA A 115 -12.36 -1.72 8.22
N ASP A 116 -11.05 -1.75 8.43
CA ASP A 116 -10.36 -1.28 9.63
C ASP A 116 -9.61 0.05 9.42
N THR A 117 -9.70 0.65 8.23
CA THR A 117 -8.99 1.87 7.88
C THR A 117 -9.97 3.04 7.76
N ALA A 118 -9.77 4.09 8.54
CA ALA A 118 -10.56 5.31 8.48
C ALA A 118 -10.44 6.00 7.12
N LEU A 119 -11.51 6.69 6.69
CA LEU A 119 -11.52 7.36 5.40
C LEU A 119 -10.57 8.56 5.31
N ASP A 120 -10.22 9.13 6.46
CA ASP A 120 -9.25 10.23 6.64
C ASP A 120 -7.89 9.76 7.16
N ALA A 121 -7.62 8.45 7.11
CA ALA A 121 -6.34 7.89 7.49
C ALA A 121 -5.18 8.52 6.70
N PRO A 122 -4.01 8.76 7.32
CA PRO A 122 -2.84 9.28 6.63
C PRO A 122 -2.42 8.37 5.48
N ARG A 123 -2.55 8.87 4.27
CA ARG A 123 -2.31 8.09 3.04
C ARG A 123 -0.88 7.55 2.97
N TRP A 124 0.11 8.35 3.39
CA TRP A 124 1.49 7.89 3.39
C TRP A 124 1.71 6.65 4.28
N MET A 125 0.93 6.49 5.36
CA MET A 125 1.02 5.31 6.23
C MET A 125 0.36 4.10 5.56
N THR A 126 -0.81 4.27 4.96
CA THR A 126 -1.50 3.18 4.26
C THR A 126 -0.68 2.66 3.07
N GLU A 127 -0.12 3.55 2.27
CA GLU A 127 0.73 3.21 1.12
C GLU A 127 2.07 2.58 1.57
N GLY A 128 2.71 3.17 2.58
CA GLY A 128 3.99 2.67 3.09
C GLY A 128 3.90 1.26 3.67
N VAL A 129 2.80 0.94 4.33
CA VAL A 129 2.56 -0.42 4.87
C VAL A 129 2.14 -1.39 3.76
N ALA A 130 1.34 -0.95 2.78
CA ALA A 130 1.04 -1.76 1.61
C ALA A 130 2.32 -2.17 0.85
N ASP A 131 3.21 -1.22 0.65
CA ASP A 131 4.54 -1.47 0.05
C ASP A 131 5.42 -2.37 0.94
N PHE A 132 5.34 -2.24 2.26
CA PHE A 132 6.07 -3.12 3.19
C PHE A 132 5.63 -4.59 3.05
N VAL A 133 4.34 -4.82 2.88
CA VAL A 133 3.78 -6.17 2.68
C VAL A 133 4.14 -6.75 1.32
N ALA A 134 4.20 -5.90 0.28
CA ALA A 134 4.29 -6.31 -1.11
C ALA A 134 5.71 -6.39 -1.67
N ARG A 135 6.59 -5.45 -1.27
CA ARG A 135 7.91 -5.29 -1.90
C ARG A 135 9.00 -6.08 -1.19
N PRO A 136 9.89 -6.74 -1.92
CA PRO A 136 11.10 -7.30 -1.32
C PRO A 136 11.99 -6.16 -0.78
N PRO A 137 12.70 -6.35 0.35
CA PRO A 137 13.60 -5.34 0.88
C PRO A 137 14.71 -5.02 -0.12
N THR A 138 14.97 -3.75 -0.32
CA THR A 138 16.11 -3.24 -1.13
C THR A 138 16.89 -2.22 -0.31
N GLY A 139 18.13 -1.95 -0.68
CA GLY A 139 18.96 -0.94 -0.05
C GLY A 139 18.36 0.46 -0.17
N VAL A 140 18.69 1.33 0.79
CA VAL A 140 18.31 2.75 0.76
C VAL A 140 19.36 3.53 -0.03
N PRO A 141 18.98 4.31 -1.06
CA PRO A 141 19.94 5.08 -1.85
C PRO A 141 20.75 6.06 -0.98
N ALA A 142 22.04 6.22 -1.33
CA ALA A 142 22.88 7.19 -0.67
C ALA A 142 22.30 8.61 -0.78
N GLY A 143 22.40 9.40 0.28
CA GLY A 143 21.87 10.76 0.34
C GLY A 143 20.38 10.88 0.63
N THR A 144 19.68 9.77 0.86
CA THR A 144 18.26 9.81 1.32
C THR A 144 18.19 10.56 2.65
N SER A 145 17.38 11.61 2.68
CA SER A 145 17.18 12.44 3.88
C SER A 145 16.25 11.81 4.90
N ALA A 146 16.49 12.10 6.17
CA ALA A 146 15.67 11.60 7.29
C ALA A 146 14.36 12.41 7.52
N VAL A 147 13.76 12.94 6.45
CA VAL A 147 12.46 13.57 6.52
C VAL A 147 11.39 12.51 6.73
N LEU A 148 10.47 12.74 7.66
CA LEU A 148 9.33 11.84 7.85
C LEU A 148 8.40 11.88 6.63
N PRO A 149 7.74 10.75 6.30
CA PRO A 149 6.74 10.73 5.24
C PRO A 149 5.58 11.67 5.55
N SER A 150 4.90 12.15 4.49
CA SER A 150 3.69 12.98 4.61
C SER A 150 2.80 12.83 3.38
N ASP A 151 1.51 13.06 3.52
CA ASP A 151 0.55 13.02 2.41
C ASP A 151 0.86 14.09 1.36
N ALA A 152 1.29 15.28 1.79
CA ALA A 152 1.69 16.35 0.89
C ALA A 152 2.84 15.93 -0.05
N ALA A 153 3.76 15.07 0.41
CA ALA A 153 4.83 14.55 -0.43
C ALA A 153 4.31 13.57 -1.49
N LEU A 154 3.24 12.83 -1.22
CA LEU A 154 2.61 11.91 -2.18
C LEU A 154 1.86 12.64 -3.31
N GLU A 155 1.52 13.92 -3.12
CA GLU A 155 0.89 14.75 -4.16
C GLU A 155 1.90 15.30 -5.19
N ALA A 156 3.19 15.11 -4.98
CA ALA A 156 4.23 15.45 -5.94
C ALA A 156 4.05 14.70 -7.26
N VAL A 157 4.78 15.10 -8.31
CA VAL A 157 4.74 14.47 -9.62
C VAL A 157 6.11 13.91 -10.00
N GLY A 158 6.10 12.88 -10.86
CA GLY A 158 7.34 12.29 -11.37
C GLY A 158 8.25 11.71 -10.28
N PRO A 159 9.58 11.91 -10.36
CA PRO A 159 10.55 11.31 -9.44
C PRO A 159 10.31 11.64 -7.96
N ASP A 160 9.81 12.83 -7.67
CA ASP A 160 9.54 13.26 -6.30
C ASP A 160 8.41 12.46 -5.66
N ARG A 161 7.37 12.11 -6.44
CA ARG A 161 6.31 11.20 -5.99
C ARG A 161 6.88 9.82 -5.67
N SER A 162 7.68 9.25 -6.57
CA SER A 162 8.31 7.93 -6.35
C SER A 162 9.16 7.93 -5.09
N ALA A 163 9.96 8.98 -4.89
CA ALA A 163 10.77 9.15 -3.69
C ALA A 163 9.92 9.30 -2.40
N ALA A 164 8.71 9.86 -2.50
CA ALA A 164 7.78 9.95 -1.37
C ALA A 164 7.20 8.58 -0.98
N TYR A 165 6.81 7.77 -1.97
CA TYR A 165 6.37 6.38 -1.75
C TYR A 165 7.51 5.53 -1.16
N ASP A 166 8.70 5.61 -1.72
CA ASP A 166 9.87 4.90 -1.19
C ASP A 166 10.16 5.28 0.26
N ARG A 167 10.05 6.58 0.60
CA ARG A 167 10.24 7.06 1.97
C ARG A 167 9.18 6.50 2.93
N ALA A 168 7.91 6.42 2.50
CA ALA A 168 6.84 5.82 3.29
C ALA A 168 7.10 4.32 3.52
N TRP A 169 7.53 3.60 2.49
CA TRP A 169 7.94 2.21 2.58
C TRP A 169 9.14 1.99 3.52
N TRP A 170 10.18 2.80 3.39
CA TRP A 170 11.33 2.70 4.30
C TRP A 170 10.96 3.02 5.74
N PHE A 171 10.03 3.93 5.97
CA PHE A 171 9.53 4.19 7.31
C PHE A 171 8.83 2.96 7.91
N ALA A 172 8.00 2.27 7.14
CA ALA A 172 7.38 1.01 7.58
C ALA A 172 8.44 -0.06 7.88
N ARG A 173 9.45 -0.21 7.01
CA ARG A 173 10.61 -1.10 7.25
C ARG A 173 11.36 -0.72 8.53
N PHE A 174 11.67 0.56 8.71
CA PHE A 174 12.33 1.03 9.94
C PHE A 174 11.57 0.62 11.20
N VAL A 175 10.26 0.78 11.22
CA VAL A 175 9.46 0.39 12.38
C VAL A 175 9.49 -1.14 12.56
N ALA A 176 9.33 -1.90 11.50
CA ALA A 176 9.37 -3.37 11.56
C ALA A 176 10.74 -3.90 12.02
N ASP A 177 11.84 -3.34 11.50
CA ASP A 177 13.21 -3.75 11.83
C ASP A 177 13.59 -3.37 13.26
N SER A 178 13.14 -2.20 13.73
CA SER A 178 13.53 -1.66 15.03
C SER A 178 12.66 -2.11 16.19
N TYR A 179 11.37 -2.43 15.91
CA TYR A 179 10.37 -2.70 16.94
C TYR A 179 9.55 -3.97 16.70
N GLY A 180 9.76 -4.62 15.55
CA GLY A 180 9.04 -5.82 15.13
C GLY A 180 7.79 -5.52 14.27
N THR A 181 7.43 -6.51 13.46
CA THR A 181 6.28 -6.42 12.52
C THR A 181 4.96 -6.18 13.24
N GLU A 182 4.77 -6.77 14.43
CA GLU A 182 3.57 -6.55 15.24
C GLU A 182 3.47 -5.11 15.77
N ALA A 183 4.60 -4.45 16.06
CA ALA A 183 4.61 -3.04 16.43
C ALA A 183 4.23 -2.15 15.23
N LEU A 184 4.67 -2.49 14.02
CA LEU A 184 4.24 -1.80 12.80
C LEU A 184 2.72 -1.95 12.59
N ARG A 185 2.17 -3.15 12.74
CA ARG A 185 0.73 -3.39 12.63
C ARG A 185 -0.06 -2.59 13.66
N ARG A 186 0.38 -2.57 14.93
CA ARG A 186 -0.26 -1.74 15.97
C ARG A 186 -0.15 -0.25 15.67
N LEU A 187 0.98 0.21 15.13
CA LEU A 187 1.16 1.60 14.73
C LEU A 187 0.20 1.97 13.59
N TYR A 188 0.03 1.08 12.60
CA TYR A 188 -0.96 1.25 11.55
C TYR A 188 -2.38 1.43 12.13
N VAL A 189 -2.81 0.54 13.00
CA VAL A 189 -4.14 0.62 13.62
C VAL A 189 -4.30 1.90 14.44
N ALA A 190 -3.25 2.32 15.18
CA ALA A 190 -3.29 3.53 16.00
C ALA A 190 -3.30 4.83 15.16
N THR A 191 -2.78 4.81 13.92
CA THR A 191 -2.71 5.99 13.03
C THR A 191 -3.73 5.98 11.91
N CYS A 192 -4.30 4.83 11.58
CA CYS A 192 -5.19 4.67 10.43
C CYS A 192 -6.55 4.05 10.78
N GLY A 193 -6.73 3.53 11.99
CA GLY A 193 -7.99 2.92 12.41
C GLY A 193 -9.12 3.94 12.62
N PRO A 194 -10.36 3.47 12.87
CA PRO A 194 -11.54 4.34 13.02
C PRO A 194 -11.40 5.44 14.07
N ASP A 195 -10.72 5.13 15.19
CA ASP A 195 -10.47 6.07 16.30
C ASP A 195 -8.99 6.50 16.35
N HIS A 196 -8.37 6.63 15.19
CA HIS A 196 -6.94 6.92 15.09
C HIS A 196 -6.53 8.23 15.76
N SER A 197 -5.31 8.26 16.24
CA SER A 197 -4.65 9.45 16.76
C SER A 197 -3.61 10.00 15.79
N ASP A 198 -3.14 11.22 16.06
CA ASP A 198 -1.99 11.75 15.33
C ASP A 198 -0.73 10.89 15.53
N LEU A 199 0.22 11.00 14.61
CA LEU A 199 1.45 10.20 14.62
C LEU A 199 2.24 10.32 15.93
N THR A 200 2.30 11.50 16.52
CA THR A 200 3.05 11.74 17.78
C THR A 200 2.47 10.91 18.92
N SER A 201 1.15 10.96 19.07
CA SER A 201 0.41 10.20 20.08
C SER A 201 0.53 8.68 19.84
N ALA A 202 0.36 8.23 18.60
CA ALA A 202 0.47 6.82 18.23
C ALA A 202 1.89 6.28 18.47
N VAL A 203 2.93 7.04 18.13
CA VAL A 203 4.34 6.67 18.35
C VAL A 203 4.62 6.56 19.87
N GLY A 204 4.14 7.50 20.67
CA GLY A 204 4.27 7.44 22.12
C GLY A 204 3.60 6.19 22.72
N GLN A 205 2.40 5.89 22.28
CA GLN A 205 1.62 4.73 22.76
C GLN A 205 2.20 3.38 22.31
N VAL A 206 2.60 3.26 21.04
CA VAL A 206 2.97 1.98 20.45
C VAL A 206 4.46 1.69 20.57
N LEU A 207 5.32 2.71 20.35
CA LEU A 207 6.77 2.55 20.31
C LEU A 207 7.45 3.02 21.62
N GLY A 208 6.73 3.70 22.50
CA GLY A 208 7.25 4.18 23.78
C GLY A 208 8.32 5.28 23.66
N ILE A 209 8.29 6.05 22.58
CA ILE A 209 9.25 7.14 22.32
C ILE A 209 8.52 8.42 21.93
N ASP A 210 9.17 9.55 22.10
CA ASP A 210 8.69 10.84 21.62
C ASP A 210 9.12 11.09 20.16
N THR A 211 8.62 12.17 19.57
CA THR A 211 8.91 12.54 18.17
C THR A 211 10.41 12.80 17.94
N SER A 212 11.14 13.32 18.92
CA SER A 212 12.58 13.55 18.83
C SER A 212 13.34 12.23 18.78
N GLY A 213 12.96 11.28 19.63
CA GLY A 213 13.47 9.91 19.62
C GLY A 213 13.17 9.18 18.30
N LEU A 214 11.97 9.36 17.76
CA LEU A 214 11.59 8.83 16.45
C LEU A 214 12.52 9.35 15.36
N HIS A 215 12.70 10.67 15.24
CA HIS A 215 13.59 11.29 14.25
C HIS A 215 15.04 10.79 14.38
N THR A 216 15.55 10.72 15.60
CA THR A 216 16.92 10.27 15.85
C THR A 216 17.13 8.81 15.43
N ARG A 217 16.18 7.94 15.75
CA ARG A 217 16.26 6.51 15.39
C ARG A 217 16.05 6.29 13.91
N TRP A 218 15.11 7.03 13.30
CA TRP A 218 14.86 7.01 11.87
C TRP A 218 16.11 7.42 11.07
N ALA A 219 16.74 8.54 11.42
CA ALA A 219 17.97 9.00 10.77
C ALA A 219 19.12 7.99 10.90
N ARG A 220 19.24 7.34 12.07
CA ARG A 220 20.27 6.31 12.32
C ARG A 220 20.01 5.09 11.45
N TRP A 221 18.78 4.59 11.38
CA TRP A 221 18.42 3.44 10.58
C TRP A 221 18.70 3.69 9.09
N LEU A 222 18.26 4.84 8.54
CA LEU A 222 18.58 5.23 7.16
C LEU A 222 20.09 5.22 6.89
N SER A 223 20.88 5.80 7.81
CA SER A 223 22.33 5.83 7.65
C SER A 223 22.98 4.44 7.71
N GLN A 224 22.37 3.49 8.39
CA GLN A 224 22.83 2.08 8.41
C GLN A 224 22.51 1.37 7.10
N GLU A 225 21.25 1.49 6.63
CA GLU A 225 20.82 0.90 5.36
C GLU A 225 21.61 1.41 4.15
N GLN A 226 21.92 2.71 4.11
CA GLN A 226 22.75 3.32 3.08
C GLN A 226 24.21 2.77 3.03
N ARG A 227 24.72 2.22 4.13
CA ARG A 227 26.06 1.60 4.17
C ARG A 227 26.06 0.12 3.85
N SER A 228 24.90 -0.51 3.91
CA SER A 228 24.74 -1.96 3.72
C SER A 228 24.36 -2.35 2.28
N GLY A 229 23.92 -1.40 1.47
CA GLY A 229 23.59 -1.53 0.05
C GLY A 229 24.66 -0.97 -0.84
#